data_576dd23d2c295c8b8a2282c646053dda
#
_entry.id   576dd23d2c295c8b8a2282c646053dda
#
_cell.length_a   1.000
_cell.length_b   1.000
_cell.length_c   1.000
_cell.angle_alpha   90.00
_cell.angle_beta   90.00
_cell.angle_gamma   90.00
#
_symmetry.space_group_name_H-M   'P 1'
#
loop_
_entity.id
_entity.type
_entity.pdbx_description
1 polymer ?
#
loop_
_entity_poly.entity_id
_entity_poly.type
_entity_poly.pdbx_seq_one_letter_code
_entity_poly.pdbx_strand_id
1 'polypeptide(L)'
;GLHALVRDHFAILKVGPAATYAFREAVFALAMIEAELLPAAQCSNVIAVLDQCMRDKPGSWRSYYQGDERELRLLRAYSLSDRSRYYWGEPAVVAALQTLVANLRQHAPPQILLSQFLPNQQLAIEAGELTAEPLALIQHKVAERLGEYARACNRNRAGGNNETSRATELSER
;
A
#
# COMPACT_ATOMS: atom_id res chain seq x y z
N GLY A 1 -15.29 -1.86 -12.38
CA GLY A 1 -14.33 -2.31 -11.34
C GLY A 1 -13.64 -3.61 -11.72
N LEU A 2 -12.71 -4.12 -10.89
CA LEU A 2 -11.92 -5.34 -11.15
C LEU A 2 -12.76 -6.55 -11.54
N HIS A 3 -13.88 -6.78 -10.87
CA HIS A 3 -14.81 -7.89 -11.17
C HIS A 3 -15.40 -7.80 -12.57
N ALA A 4 -15.68 -6.60 -13.09
CA ALA A 4 -16.18 -6.43 -14.44
C ALA A 4 -15.11 -6.82 -15.47
N LEU A 5 -13.87 -6.41 -15.28
CA LEU A 5 -12.77 -6.78 -16.18
C LEU A 5 -12.55 -8.29 -16.25
N VAL A 6 -12.61 -8.98 -15.10
CA VAL A 6 -12.46 -10.45 -15.07
C VAL A 6 -13.65 -11.13 -15.73
N ARG A 7 -14.89 -10.66 -15.47
CA ARG A 7 -16.11 -11.16 -16.12
C ARG A 7 -16.08 -10.95 -17.65
N ASP A 8 -15.51 -9.83 -18.09
CA ASP A 8 -15.39 -9.49 -19.51
C ASP A 8 -14.16 -10.15 -20.17
N HIS A 9 -13.63 -11.21 -19.55
CA HIS A 9 -12.55 -12.09 -20.04
C HIS A 9 -11.21 -11.41 -20.32
N PHE A 10 -10.86 -10.35 -19.59
CA PHE A 10 -9.50 -9.81 -19.63
C PHE A 10 -8.52 -10.83 -19.05
N ALA A 11 -7.64 -11.36 -19.89
CA ALA A 11 -6.69 -12.43 -19.53
C ALA A 11 -5.60 -11.97 -18.55
N ILE A 12 -5.28 -10.67 -18.52
CA ILE A 12 -4.25 -10.09 -17.67
C ILE A 12 -4.81 -8.85 -16.97
N LEU A 13 -4.74 -8.86 -15.63
CA LEU A 13 -5.00 -7.69 -14.80
C LEU A 13 -3.68 -7.04 -14.39
N LYS A 14 -3.46 -5.80 -14.82
CA LYS A 14 -2.31 -5.02 -14.38
C LYS A 14 -2.60 -4.42 -13.01
N VAL A 15 -1.82 -4.80 -12.00
CA VAL A 15 -1.96 -4.27 -10.64
C VAL A 15 -1.58 -2.78 -10.57
N GLY A 16 -0.73 -2.31 -11.48
CA GLY A 16 -0.33 -0.90 -11.55
C GLY A 16 0.32 -0.40 -10.24
N PRO A 17 0.04 0.83 -9.81
CA PRO A 17 0.62 1.40 -8.60
C PRO A 17 -0.05 0.92 -7.29
N ALA A 18 -1.06 0.05 -7.34
CA ALA A 18 -1.87 -0.26 -6.15
C ALA A 18 -1.06 -0.86 -5.00
N ALA A 19 -0.10 -1.77 -5.29
CA ALA A 19 0.75 -2.37 -4.27
C ALA A 19 1.75 -1.35 -3.68
N THR A 20 2.37 -0.53 -4.52
CA THR A 20 3.31 0.51 -4.07
C THR A 20 2.60 1.66 -3.36
N TYR A 21 1.37 1.95 -3.76
CA TYR A 21 0.49 2.88 -3.05
C TYR A 21 0.19 2.38 -1.63
N ALA A 22 -0.22 1.12 -1.48
CA ALA A 22 -0.47 0.52 -0.17
C ALA A 22 0.81 0.48 0.70
N PHE A 23 1.97 0.20 0.11
CA PHE A 23 3.26 0.30 0.79
C PHE A 23 3.51 1.72 1.31
N ARG A 24 3.33 2.75 0.48
CA ARG A 24 3.45 4.15 0.89
C ARG A 24 2.49 4.50 2.02
N GLU A 25 1.21 4.10 1.92
CA GLU A 25 0.22 4.32 2.98
C GLU A 25 0.70 3.73 4.32
N ALA A 26 1.20 2.50 4.31
CA ALA A 26 1.72 1.85 5.51
C ALA A 26 2.93 2.59 6.09
N VAL A 27 3.90 2.94 5.26
CA VAL A 27 5.11 3.67 5.70
C VAL A 27 4.74 5.04 6.26
N PHE A 28 3.83 5.78 5.62
CA PHE A 28 3.40 7.08 6.11
C PHE A 28 2.62 6.98 7.42
N ALA A 29 1.75 5.99 7.56
CA ALA A 29 1.06 5.71 8.82
C ALA A 29 2.06 5.40 9.96
N LEU A 30 3.05 4.57 9.69
CA LEU A 30 4.11 4.26 10.67
C LEU A 30 4.97 5.48 11.00
N ALA A 31 5.26 6.36 10.04
CA ALA A 31 5.97 7.60 10.30
C ALA A 31 5.16 8.59 11.17
N MET A 32 3.82 8.61 11.01
CA MET A 32 2.96 9.38 11.91
C MET A 32 2.97 8.79 13.33
N ILE A 33 2.93 7.47 13.47
CA ILE A 33 3.05 6.78 14.77
C ILE A 33 4.42 7.09 15.41
N GLU A 34 5.50 7.02 14.64
CA GLU A 34 6.84 7.37 15.12
C GLU A 34 6.89 8.80 15.69
N ALA A 35 6.28 9.75 14.99
CA ALA A 35 6.25 11.16 15.40
C ALA A 35 5.46 11.40 16.70
N GLU A 36 4.49 10.54 17.05
CA GLU A 36 3.79 10.58 18.33
C GLU A 36 4.61 9.95 19.48
N LEU A 37 5.50 9.03 19.16
CA LEU A 37 6.27 8.27 20.16
C LEU A 37 7.62 8.89 20.49
N LEU A 38 8.22 9.64 19.56
CA LEU A 38 9.62 10.09 19.66
C LEU A 38 9.74 11.60 19.45
N PRO A 39 10.73 12.23 20.10
CA PRO A 39 11.12 13.60 19.78
C PRO A 39 11.53 13.72 18.30
N ALA A 40 11.19 14.83 17.67
CA ALA A 40 11.44 15.07 16.24
C ALA A 40 12.90 14.82 15.80
N ALA A 41 13.87 15.09 16.68
CA ALA A 41 15.29 14.85 16.39
C ALA A 41 15.69 13.36 16.30
N GLN A 42 14.84 12.45 16.79
CA GLN A 42 15.07 11.01 16.75
C GLN A 42 14.24 10.32 15.64
N CYS A 43 13.27 11.02 15.07
CA CYS A 43 12.42 10.48 14.01
C CYS A 43 13.19 10.25 12.71
N SER A 44 12.77 9.24 11.97
CA SER A 44 13.32 8.89 10.66
C SER A 44 13.16 9.96 9.59
N ASN A 45 12.14 10.81 9.74
CA ASN A 45 11.76 11.84 8.76
C ASN A 45 11.56 11.29 7.34
N VAL A 46 11.18 10.02 7.20
CA VAL A 46 11.11 9.32 5.91
C VAL A 46 10.24 10.04 4.87
N ILE A 47 9.15 10.69 5.28
CA ILE A 47 8.27 11.45 4.37
C ILE A 47 9.00 12.67 3.80
N ALA A 48 9.72 13.41 4.64
CA ALA A 48 10.48 14.59 4.22
C ALA A 48 11.68 14.21 3.34
N VAL A 49 12.38 13.12 3.68
CA VAL A 49 13.50 12.57 2.89
C VAL A 49 13.02 12.13 1.51
N LEU A 50 11.88 11.44 1.43
CA LEU A 50 11.28 11.01 0.16
C LEU A 50 10.91 12.23 -0.70
N ASP A 51 10.24 13.24 -0.14
CA ASP A 51 9.89 14.48 -0.85
C ASP A 51 11.13 15.21 -1.35
N GLN A 52 12.20 15.28 -0.54
CA GLN A 52 13.47 15.89 -0.95
C GLN A 52 14.10 15.12 -2.13
N CYS A 53 14.18 13.79 -2.06
CA CYS A 53 14.68 12.99 -3.18
C CYS A 53 13.87 13.19 -4.46
N MET A 54 12.55 13.31 -4.35
CA MET A 54 11.68 13.60 -5.49
C MET A 54 11.97 14.99 -6.08
N ARG A 55 12.20 16.00 -5.26
CA ARG A 55 12.56 17.36 -5.71
C ARG A 55 13.91 17.40 -6.39
N ASP A 56 14.89 16.71 -5.83
CA ASP A 56 16.27 16.67 -6.38
C ASP A 56 16.33 15.93 -7.72
N LYS A 57 15.46 14.95 -7.93
CA LYS A 57 15.40 14.09 -9.12
C LYS A 57 14.01 14.13 -9.78
N PRO A 58 13.57 15.23 -10.38
CA PRO A 58 12.19 15.44 -10.80
C PRO A 58 11.75 14.59 -12.03
N GLY A 59 12.64 13.87 -12.68
CA GLY A 59 12.39 13.16 -13.95
C GLY A 59 11.21 12.19 -13.93
N SER A 60 10.89 11.56 -12.78
CA SER A 60 9.82 10.57 -12.70
C SER A 60 8.44 11.16 -12.42
N TRP A 61 8.32 12.42 -12.05
CA TRP A 61 7.03 13.00 -11.67
C TRP A 61 6.71 14.35 -12.35
N ARG A 62 7.71 15.17 -12.70
CA ARG A 62 7.50 16.56 -13.13
C ARG A 62 6.58 16.71 -14.35
N SER A 63 6.63 15.80 -15.30
CA SER A 63 5.74 15.81 -16.47
C SER A 63 4.30 15.37 -16.21
N TYR A 64 4.02 14.85 -15.01
CA TYR A 64 2.71 14.30 -14.63
C TYR A 64 1.97 15.17 -13.61
N TYR A 65 2.69 15.99 -12.86
CA TYR A 65 2.14 16.83 -11.80
C TYR A 65 2.25 18.30 -12.19
N GLN A 66 1.15 19.02 -12.06
CA GLN A 66 1.05 20.45 -12.36
C GLN A 66 0.47 21.15 -11.13
N GLY A 67 0.79 22.44 -10.97
CA GLY A 67 0.32 23.26 -9.89
C GLY A 67 1.42 24.10 -9.25
N ASP A 68 1.07 24.81 -8.20
CA ASP A 68 2.01 25.54 -7.34
C ASP A 68 2.82 24.58 -6.44
N GLU A 69 3.78 25.08 -5.67
CA GLU A 69 4.63 24.22 -4.84
C GLU A 69 3.85 23.49 -3.74
N ARG A 70 2.77 24.09 -3.22
CA ARG A 70 1.90 23.45 -2.22
C ARG A 70 1.15 22.27 -2.84
N GLU A 71 0.58 22.46 -4.02
CA GLU A 71 -0.11 21.42 -4.77
C GLU A 71 0.87 20.33 -5.20
N LEU A 72 2.04 20.69 -5.71
CA LEU A 72 3.08 19.73 -6.09
C LEU A 72 3.56 18.89 -4.90
N ARG A 73 3.71 19.49 -3.71
CA ARG A 73 4.04 18.76 -2.50
C ARG A 73 2.95 17.73 -2.16
N LEU A 74 1.68 18.09 -2.24
CA LEU A 74 0.57 17.17 -2.00
C LEU A 74 0.55 16.04 -3.04
N LEU A 75 0.79 16.35 -4.31
CA LEU A 75 0.83 15.36 -5.37
C LEU A 75 2.00 14.39 -5.21
N ARG A 76 3.20 14.87 -4.85
CA ARG A 76 4.36 14.01 -4.58
C ARG A 76 4.11 13.05 -3.43
N ALA A 77 3.46 13.55 -2.36
CA ALA A 77 3.19 12.75 -1.16
C ALA A 77 1.99 11.81 -1.31
N TYR A 78 0.89 12.24 -1.97
CA TYR A 78 -0.41 11.57 -1.82
C TYR A 78 -1.11 11.19 -3.13
N SER A 79 -0.56 11.54 -4.30
CA SER A 79 -1.22 11.22 -5.58
C SER A 79 -1.48 9.72 -5.75
N LEU A 80 -2.67 9.39 -6.28
CA LEU A 80 -3.06 8.02 -6.62
C LEU A 80 -2.19 7.41 -7.73
N SER A 81 -1.55 8.24 -8.57
CA SER A 81 -0.60 7.76 -9.57
C SER A 81 0.72 7.26 -8.98
N ASP A 82 0.97 7.57 -7.69
CA ASP A 82 2.07 7.08 -6.86
C ASP A 82 3.45 7.16 -7.55
N ARG A 83 3.84 8.37 -7.95
CA ARG A 83 5.17 8.58 -8.55
C ARG A 83 6.31 8.40 -7.56
N SER A 84 6.05 8.43 -6.26
CA SER A 84 7.03 8.14 -5.21
C SER A 84 7.64 6.73 -5.34
N ARG A 85 6.93 5.79 -6.00
CA ARG A 85 7.39 4.40 -6.19
C ARG A 85 8.77 4.28 -6.83
N TYR A 86 9.20 5.27 -7.58
CA TYR A 86 10.52 5.28 -8.26
C TYR A 86 11.67 5.69 -7.34
N TYR A 87 11.37 6.14 -6.11
CA TYR A 87 12.36 6.72 -5.19
C TYR A 87 12.60 5.87 -3.93
N TRP A 88 11.81 4.83 -3.70
CA TRP A 88 11.98 3.95 -2.52
C TRP A 88 13.33 3.23 -2.49
N GLY A 89 14.02 3.08 -3.63
CA GLY A 89 15.36 2.52 -3.73
C GLY A 89 16.50 3.54 -3.57
N GLU A 90 16.19 4.83 -3.40
CA GLU A 90 17.23 5.85 -3.20
C GLU A 90 17.93 5.64 -1.84
N PRO A 91 19.27 5.72 -1.78
CA PRO A 91 20.02 5.40 -0.54
C PRO A 91 19.54 6.16 0.69
N ALA A 92 19.21 7.46 0.54
CA ALA A 92 18.71 8.27 1.64
C ALA A 92 17.32 7.80 2.13
N VAL A 93 16.44 7.42 1.21
CA VAL A 93 15.10 6.91 1.54
C VAL A 93 15.20 5.54 2.20
N VAL A 94 16.06 4.66 1.71
CA VAL A 94 16.33 3.35 2.31
C VAL A 94 16.86 3.51 3.74
N ALA A 95 17.82 4.41 3.97
CA ALA A 95 18.34 4.69 5.30
C ALA A 95 17.26 5.22 6.25
N ALA A 96 16.43 6.17 5.79
CA ALA A 96 15.30 6.69 6.58
C ALA A 96 14.29 5.59 6.94
N LEU A 97 13.96 4.70 5.98
CA LEU A 97 13.07 3.58 6.21
C LEU A 97 13.63 2.58 7.21
N GLN A 98 14.93 2.30 7.16
CA GLN A 98 15.61 1.46 8.14
C GLN A 98 15.56 2.07 9.55
N THR A 99 15.76 3.39 9.66
CA THR A 99 15.62 4.12 10.92
C THR A 99 14.19 4.03 11.46
N LEU A 100 13.17 4.25 10.64
CA LEU A 100 11.76 4.10 11.01
C LEU A 100 11.49 2.70 11.60
N VAL A 101 11.92 1.66 10.90
CA VAL A 101 11.71 0.27 11.34
C VAL A 101 12.45 0.00 12.66
N ALA A 102 13.69 0.47 12.80
CA ALA A 102 14.48 0.30 14.02
C ALA A 102 13.82 1.02 15.21
N ASN A 103 13.38 2.26 15.02
CA ASN A 103 12.69 3.05 16.04
C ASN A 103 11.42 2.35 16.54
N LEU A 104 10.58 1.88 15.61
CA LEU A 104 9.32 1.23 15.96
C LEU A 104 9.47 -0.22 16.48
N ARG A 105 10.60 -0.86 16.26
CA ARG A 105 10.98 -2.09 16.98
C ARG A 105 11.38 -1.83 18.41
N GLN A 106 12.07 -0.72 18.66
CA GLN A 106 12.47 -0.30 20.00
C GLN A 106 11.28 0.30 20.79
N HIS A 107 10.41 1.02 20.11
CA HIS A 107 9.23 1.69 20.65
C HIS A 107 7.97 1.14 19.97
N ALA A 108 7.53 -0.04 20.42
CA ALA A 108 6.42 -0.75 19.78
C ALA A 108 5.17 0.13 19.66
N PRO A 109 4.54 0.18 18.47
CA PRO A 109 3.33 0.94 18.23
C PRO A 109 2.20 0.53 19.20
N PRO A 110 1.67 1.43 20.03
CA PRO A 110 0.57 1.10 20.92
C PRO A 110 -0.75 0.97 20.16
N GLN A 111 -1.66 0.17 20.69
CA GLN A 111 -2.97 -0.13 20.08
C GLN A 111 -3.72 1.16 19.69
N ILE A 112 -3.71 2.18 20.53
CA ILE A 112 -4.42 3.44 20.30
C ILE A 112 -3.94 4.16 19.03
N LEU A 113 -2.64 4.11 18.71
CA LEU A 113 -2.10 4.70 17.50
C LEU A 113 -2.31 3.78 16.29
N LEU A 114 -2.19 2.45 16.47
CA LEU A 114 -2.51 1.50 15.41
C LEU A 114 -3.97 1.60 14.98
N SER A 115 -4.92 1.71 15.92
CA SER A 115 -6.34 1.88 15.60
C SER A 115 -6.63 3.17 14.83
N GLN A 116 -5.86 4.24 15.07
CA GLN A 116 -6.00 5.50 14.35
C GLN A 116 -5.40 5.45 12.93
N PHE A 117 -4.18 4.92 12.79
CA PHE A 117 -3.42 5.04 11.55
C PHE A 117 -3.42 3.77 10.69
N LEU A 118 -3.63 2.60 11.29
CA LEU A 118 -3.63 1.28 10.66
C LEU A 118 -4.76 0.39 11.20
N PRO A 119 -6.03 0.82 11.10
CA PRO A 119 -7.16 0.16 11.77
C PRO A 119 -7.36 -1.30 11.36
N ASN A 120 -7.18 -1.66 10.10
CA ASN A 120 -7.31 -3.05 9.66
C ASN A 120 -6.20 -3.94 10.23
N GLN A 121 -4.96 -3.41 10.32
CA GLN A 121 -3.84 -4.12 10.90
C GLN A 121 -4.05 -4.30 12.42
N GLN A 122 -4.64 -3.30 13.08
CA GLN A 122 -5.01 -3.41 14.49
C GLN A 122 -6.05 -4.53 14.72
N LEU A 123 -7.08 -4.62 13.88
CA LEU A 123 -8.07 -5.70 13.96
C LEU A 123 -7.43 -7.08 13.72
N ALA A 124 -6.49 -7.21 12.80
CA ALA A 124 -5.77 -8.45 12.55
C ALA A 124 -4.88 -8.85 13.75
N ILE A 125 -4.31 -7.87 14.46
CA ILE A 125 -3.56 -8.12 15.71
C ILE A 125 -4.49 -8.63 16.80
N GLU A 126 -5.66 -8.02 16.99
CA GLU A 126 -6.68 -8.47 17.96
C GLU A 126 -7.17 -9.88 17.67
N ALA A 127 -7.28 -10.24 16.38
CA ALA A 127 -7.63 -11.59 15.95
C ALA A 127 -6.48 -12.62 16.12
N GLY A 128 -5.27 -12.18 16.50
CA GLY A 128 -4.10 -13.05 16.61
C GLY A 128 -3.47 -13.46 15.25
N GLU A 129 -3.86 -12.80 14.17
CA GLU A 129 -3.41 -13.09 12.80
C GLU A 129 -2.16 -12.30 12.41
N LEU A 130 -1.84 -11.22 13.14
CA LEU A 130 -0.74 -10.32 12.85
C LEU A 130 -0.01 -9.89 14.13
N THR A 131 1.27 -9.59 14.02
CA THR A 131 2.05 -8.97 15.08
C THR A 131 2.23 -7.46 14.83
N ALA A 132 2.48 -6.68 15.88
CA ALA A 132 2.76 -5.24 15.76
C ALA A 132 4.19 -4.95 15.25
N GLU A 133 4.86 -5.91 14.63
CA GLU A 133 6.18 -5.74 14.01
C GLU A 133 6.06 -4.86 12.76
N PRO A 134 6.87 -3.79 12.60
CA PRO A 134 6.69 -2.79 11.55
C PRO A 134 6.66 -3.35 10.12
N LEU A 135 7.55 -4.32 9.80
CA LEU A 135 7.56 -4.93 8.47
C LEU A 135 6.34 -5.83 8.25
N ALA A 136 5.86 -6.52 9.29
CA ALA A 136 4.64 -7.32 9.21
C ALA A 136 3.41 -6.44 8.95
N LEU A 137 3.32 -5.27 9.58
CA LEU A 137 2.27 -4.28 9.33
C LEU A 137 2.27 -3.78 7.89
N ILE A 138 3.45 -3.44 7.34
CA ILE A 138 3.62 -3.02 5.96
C ILE A 138 3.21 -4.14 5.00
N GLN A 139 3.71 -5.36 5.22
CA GLN A 139 3.39 -6.53 4.39
C GLN A 139 1.90 -6.84 4.39
N HIS A 140 1.25 -6.81 5.56
CA HIS A 140 -0.18 -7.05 5.68
C HIS A 140 -0.98 -5.99 4.90
N LYS A 141 -0.65 -4.69 5.02
CA LYS A 141 -1.30 -3.61 4.27
C LYS A 141 -1.19 -3.80 2.75
N VAL A 142 -0.03 -4.24 2.26
CA VAL A 142 0.16 -4.55 0.83
C VAL A 142 -0.62 -5.80 0.43
N ALA A 143 -0.61 -6.85 1.27
CA ALA A 143 -1.33 -8.09 1.02
C ALA A 143 -2.85 -7.89 0.96
N GLU A 144 -3.43 -7.02 1.78
CA GLU A 144 -4.85 -6.64 1.70
C GLU A 144 -5.21 -6.13 0.30
N ARG A 145 -4.39 -5.23 -0.25
CA ARG A 145 -4.62 -4.67 -1.59
C ARG A 145 -4.48 -5.72 -2.69
N LEU A 146 -3.50 -6.60 -2.60
CA LEU A 146 -3.33 -7.71 -3.54
C LEU A 146 -4.47 -8.74 -3.41
N GLY A 147 -4.98 -8.96 -2.20
CA GLY A 147 -6.13 -9.82 -1.92
C GLY A 147 -7.40 -9.38 -2.66
N GLU A 148 -7.61 -8.09 -2.91
CA GLU A 148 -8.73 -7.59 -3.73
C GLU A 148 -8.65 -8.11 -5.17
N TYR A 149 -7.46 -8.14 -5.76
CA TYR A 149 -7.22 -8.68 -7.09
C TYR A 149 -7.42 -10.20 -7.12
N ALA A 150 -6.88 -10.90 -6.13
CA ALA A 150 -7.03 -12.35 -6.02
C ALA A 150 -8.51 -12.76 -5.87
N ARG A 151 -9.27 -12.06 -5.02
CA ARG A 151 -10.72 -12.30 -4.87
C ARG A 151 -11.49 -12.02 -6.17
N ALA A 152 -11.12 -10.98 -6.93
CA ALA A 152 -11.74 -10.69 -8.21
C ALA A 152 -11.52 -11.84 -9.22
N CYS A 153 -10.30 -12.39 -9.28
CA CYS A 153 -9.96 -13.50 -10.18
C CYS A 153 -10.65 -14.81 -9.77
N ASN A 154 -10.71 -15.14 -8.46
CA ASN A 154 -11.24 -16.41 -7.98
C ASN A 154 -12.77 -16.52 -8.09
N ARG A 155 -13.53 -15.44 -7.97
CA ARG A 155 -14.99 -15.46 -8.14
C ARG A 155 -15.44 -15.93 -9.51
N ASN A 156 -14.68 -15.65 -10.57
CA ASN A 156 -15.03 -16.12 -11.93
C ASN A 156 -14.76 -17.63 -12.11
N ARG A 157 -13.82 -18.23 -11.39
CA ARG A 157 -13.60 -19.69 -11.44
C ARG A 157 -14.76 -20.47 -10.82
N ALA A 158 -15.40 -19.93 -9.79
CA ALA A 158 -16.56 -20.57 -9.16
C ALA A 158 -17.85 -20.41 -9.98
N GLY A 159 -18.01 -19.32 -10.76
CA GLY A 159 -19.17 -19.10 -11.63
C GLY A 159 -19.13 -19.90 -12.94
N GLY A 160 -17.92 -20.12 -13.50
CA GLY A 160 -17.75 -20.85 -14.76
C GLY A 160 -18.09 -22.33 -14.69
N ASN A 161 -17.94 -22.95 -13.52
CA ASN A 161 -18.30 -24.37 -13.33
C ASN A 161 -19.82 -24.63 -13.31
N ASN A 162 -20.64 -23.60 -13.02
CA ASN A 162 -22.09 -23.77 -12.98
C ASN A 162 -22.76 -23.62 -14.38
N GLU A 163 -22.14 -22.88 -15.29
CA GLU A 163 -22.69 -22.72 -16.66
C GLU A 163 -22.39 -23.93 -17.55
N THR A 164 -21.22 -24.55 -17.38
CA THR A 164 -20.86 -25.78 -18.11
C THR A 164 -21.73 -26.97 -17.67
N SER A 165 -22.12 -27.06 -16.41
CA SER A 165 -22.99 -28.12 -15.90
C SER A 165 -24.42 -27.99 -16.43
N ARG A 166 -24.94 -26.74 -16.61
CA ARG A 166 -26.27 -26.49 -17.16
C ARG A 166 -26.37 -26.74 -18.69
N ALA A 167 -25.26 -26.50 -19.40
CA ALA A 167 -25.22 -26.74 -20.84
C ALA A 167 -25.24 -28.25 -21.17
N THR A 168 -24.65 -29.07 -20.30
CA THR A 168 -24.65 -30.55 -20.49
C THR A 168 -26.03 -31.16 -20.20
N GLU A 169 -26.78 -30.66 -19.22
CA GLU A 169 -28.12 -31.18 -18.90
C GLU A 169 -29.21 -30.80 -19.95
N LEU A 170 -28.96 -29.75 -20.74
CA LEU A 170 -29.89 -29.36 -21.81
C LEU A 170 -29.62 -30.07 -23.15
N SER A 171 -28.48 -30.77 -23.30
CA SER A 171 -28.11 -31.53 -24.48
C SER A 171 -28.54 -33.00 -24.41
N GLU A 172 -29.01 -33.48 -23.26
CA GLU A 172 -29.46 -34.88 -23.05
C GLU A 172 -31.01 -35.02 -22.97
N ARG A 173 -31.74 -33.98 -23.35
CA ARG A 173 -33.21 -34.02 -23.51
C ARG A 173 -33.58 -33.71 -24.96
#